data_db72882000f5cab8c09656cb215abb1f
#
_entry.id   db72882000f5cab8c09656cb215abb1f
#
_cell.length_a   1.000
_cell.length_b   1.000
_cell.length_c   1.000
_cell.angle_alpha   90.00
_cell.angle_beta   90.00
_cell.angle_gamma   90.00
#
_symmetry.space_group_name_H-M   'P 1'
#
loop_
_entity.id
_entity.type
_entity.pdbx_description
1 polymer ?
#
loop_
_entity_poly.entity_id
_entity_poly.type
_entity_poly.pdbx_seq_one_letter_code
_entity_poly.pdbx_strand_id
1 'polypeptide(L)'
;MKIAWFCIPAHGHTNPTLGLVKTLTDAGHQIWYFSFEDFREKIERAGATFIGCDGYDFEMEDKGNADRVGKDKVYATELLVSSTLALDEMTTSVIGEIKPDVVVSDSVAFWGKLAAMKHGLPYVSSTTTFAFNRYSAKYMQESAWDIVRMLAAMPRINKQLKRLREKGYPVKSLLDIVQNDNDTNTIVYTSRYFQPCSETFSDRYHFIGPSMRPITSPMEKTSDKTVYISMGTVNQNREFYRNCINVLAPTGWQVIISMGTNTDHFDDLPENIQVYESVDQMAVLSIADAFITHCGMNSASEGLYYGVPLVLFPQTPEQNAVAKRVEELGAGVRLKSISEEDVYDALNTVINEPQYKAGAGKVSDSFKSCGGTAEAKEFLEQIAAQKKGE
;
A
#
# COMPACT_ATOMS: atom_id res chain seq x y z
N MET A 1 15.16 -18.94 10.06
CA MET A 1 15.76 -17.62 10.32
C MET A 1 14.89 -16.80 11.28
N LYS A 2 15.51 -15.82 11.91
CA LYS A 2 14.83 -14.84 12.78
C LYS A 2 14.73 -13.51 12.03
N ILE A 3 13.54 -12.93 12.00
CA ILE A 3 13.25 -11.72 11.22
C ILE A 3 12.71 -10.65 12.18
N ALA A 4 13.30 -9.45 12.14
CA ALA A 4 12.68 -8.26 12.72
C ALA A 4 11.95 -7.51 11.60
N TRP A 5 10.62 -7.43 11.70
CA TRP A 5 9.76 -6.79 10.70
C TRP A 5 9.18 -5.48 11.22
N PHE A 6 9.32 -4.40 10.47
CA PHE A 6 8.84 -3.07 10.88
C PHE A 6 7.80 -2.55 9.91
N CYS A 7 6.67 -2.04 10.44
CA CYS A 7 5.59 -1.51 9.60
C CYS A 7 4.88 -0.32 10.29
N ILE A 8 4.43 0.64 9.47
CA ILE A 8 3.61 1.76 9.96
C ILE A 8 2.17 1.31 10.24
N PRO A 9 1.39 2.07 11.06
CA PRO A 9 0.00 1.74 11.40
C PRO A 9 -0.97 2.13 10.27
N ALA A 10 -0.83 1.48 9.11
CA ALA A 10 -1.69 1.74 7.96
C ALA A 10 -2.12 0.42 7.30
N HIS A 11 -3.43 0.27 7.06
CA HIS A 11 -3.98 -0.92 6.41
C HIS A 11 -3.34 -1.23 5.06
N GLY A 12 -3.05 -0.18 4.27
CA GLY A 12 -2.40 -0.30 2.96
C GLY A 12 -0.98 -0.85 3.02
N HIS A 13 -0.32 -0.73 4.17
CA HIS A 13 1.05 -1.17 4.40
C HIS A 13 1.11 -2.52 5.13
N THR A 14 0.28 -2.72 6.14
CA THR A 14 0.26 -3.97 6.92
C THR A 14 -0.39 -5.13 6.16
N ASN A 15 -1.58 -4.93 5.60
CA ASN A 15 -2.35 -6.03 4.98
C ASN A 15 -1.58 -6.78 3.87
N PRO A 16 -0.85 -6.11 2.94
CA PRO A 16 -0.11 -6.81 1.89
C PRO A 16 1.00 -7.72 2.42
N THR A 17 1.56 -7.40 3.59
CA THR A 17 2.68 -8.16 4.16
C THR A 17 2.25 -9.45 4.84
N LEU A 18 1.00 -9.53 5.31
CA LEU A 18 0.52 -10.64 6.15
C LEU A 18 0.57 -12.01 5.43
N GLY A 19 0.35 -12.02 4.11
CA GLY A 19 0.49 -13.25 3.31
C GLY A 19 1.93 -13.78 3.31
N LEU A 20 2.91 -12.89 3.16
CA LEU A 20 4.33 -13.26 3.22
C LEU A 20 4.74 -13.65 4.64
N VAL A 21 4.30 -12.92 5.65
CA VAL A 21 4.52 -13.25 7.07
C VAL A 21 4.03 -14.66 7.35
N LYS A 22 2.79 -14.99 6.93
CA LYS A 22 2.25 -16.34 7.11
C LYS A 22 3.07 -17.41 6.38
N THR A 23 3.45 -17.17 5.12
CA THR A 23 4.30 -18.10 4.35
C THR A 23 5.62 -18.39 5.07
N LEU A 24 6.24 -17.36 5.66
CA LEU A 24 7.48 -17.49 6.41
C LEU A 24 7.28 -18.23 7.74
N THR A 25 6.23 -17.93 8.49
CA THR A 25 5.95 -18.61 9.77
C THR A 25 5.55 -20.07 9.57
N ASP A 26 4.78 -20.38 8.54
CA ASP A 26 4.43 -21.77 8.16
C ASP A 26 5.69 -22.57 7.74
N ALA A 27 6.73 -21.91 7.21
CA ALA A 27 8.02 -22.50 6.91
C ALA A 27 8.95 -22.62 8.15
N GLY A 28 8.47 -22.28 9.34
CA GLY A 28 9.23 -22.40 10.60
C GLY A 28 10.16 -21.22 10.89
N HIS A 29 10.03 -20.10 10.19
CA HIS A 29 10.76 -18.88 10.52
C HIS A 29 10.11 -18.14 11.67
N GLN A 30 10.89 -17.44 12.47
CA GLN A 30 10.41 -16.65 13.61
C GLN A 30 10.41 -15.17 13.22
N ILE A 31 9.27 -14.50 13.38
CA ILE A 31 9.08 -13.10 13.01
C ILE A 31 8.65 -12.30 14.25
N TRP A 32 9.39 -11.25 14.56
CA TRP A 32 9.01 -10.22 15.52
C TRP A 32 8.56 -8.99 14.71
N TYR A 33 7.25 -8.72 14.79
CA TYR A 33 6.61 -7.70 13.95
C TYR A 33 6.33 -6.45 14.78
N PHE A 34 7.11 -5.39 14.55
CA PHE A 34 6.99 -4.09 15.19
C PHE A 34 5.89 -3.28 14.49
N SER A 35 4.80 -3.03 15.20
CA SER A 35 3.64 -2.30 14.70
C SER A 35 2.81 -1.73 15.86
N PHE A 36 1.57 -1.36 15.61
CA PHE A 36 0.68 -0.69 16.55
C PHE A 36 -0.50 -1.59 16.92
N GLU A 37 -1.12 -1.33 18.07
CA GLU A 37 -2.12 -2.21 18.70
C GLU A 37 -3.28 -2.57 17.77
N ASP A 38 -3.76 -1.63 16.96
CA ASP A 38 -4.85 -1.85 15.98
C ASP A 38 -4.57 -3.00 14.99
N PHE A 39 -3.32 -3.41 14.83
CA PHE A 39 -2.90 -4.46 13.91
C PHE A 39 -2.50 -5.77 14.60
N ARG A 40 -2.42 -5.81 15.94
CA ARG A 40 -1.95 -6.96 16.73
C ARG A 40 -2.63 -8.26 16.29
N GLU A 41 -3.95 -8.29 16.35
CA GLU A 41 -4.71 -9.52 16.07
C GLU A 41 -4.42 -10.11 14.69
N LYS A 42 -4.30 -9.25 13.66
CA LYS A 42 -4.00 -9.67 12.29
C LYS A 42 -2.57 -10.21 12.16
N ILE A 43 -1.61 -9.59 12.84
CA ILE A 43 -0.19 -9.95 12.84
C ILE A 43 0.00 -11.29 13.56
N GLU A 44 -0.58 -11.45 14.73
CA GLU A 44 -0.51 -12.70 15.51
C GLU A 44 -1.22 -13.86 14.80
N ARG A 45 -2.35 -13.59 14.12
CA ARG A 45 -3.04 -14.57 13.27
C ARG A 45 -2.18 -15.04 12.09
N ALA A 46 -1.28 -14.19 11.58
CA ALA A 46 -0.30 -14.59 10.56
C ALA A 46 0.90 -15.37 11.15
N GLY A 47 0.94 -15.59 12.47
CA GLY A 47 1.94 -16.39 13.17
C GLY A 47 3.17 -15.61 13.65
N ALA A 48 3.19 -14.29 13.52
CA ALA A 48 4.30 -13.46 14.03
C ALA A 48 4.09 -13.08 15.50
N THR A 49 5.20 -12.83 16.21
CA THR A 49 5.19 -12.22 17.54
C THR A 49 5.02 -10.71 17.37
N PHE A 50 3.96 -10.15 17.91
CA PHE A 50 3.72 -8.70 17.86
C PHE A 50 4.61 -7.97 18.88
N ILE A 51 5.21 -6.86 18.44
CA ILE A 51 5.97 -5.92 19.28
C ILE A 51 5.28 -4.56 19.16
N GLY A 52 4.68 -4.06 20.25
CA GLY A 52 3.93 -2.80 20.27
C GLY A 52 4.84 -1.59 20.18
N CYS A 53 4.50 -0.67 19.29
CA CYS A 53 5.12 0.64 19.12
C CYS A 53 4.26 1.77 19.71
N ASP A 54 3.18 1.44 20.39
CA ASP A 54 2.25 2.39 21.02
C ASP A 54 2.82 2.93 22.34
N GLY A 55 2.29 4.08 22.78
CA GLY A 55 2.64 4.66 24.10
C GLY A 55 3.99 5.38 24.14
N TYR A 56 4.67 5.55 23.00
CA TYR A 56 5.88 6.35 22.89
C TYR A 56 5.53 7.78 22.48
N ASP A 57 6.31 8.74 22.98
CA ASP A 57 6.07 10.18 22.79
C ASP A 57 6.36 10.63 21.33
N PHE A 58 5.50 10.20 20.40
CA PHE A 58 5.45 10.69 19.02
C PHE A 58 4.01 10.64 18.47
N GLU A 59 3.68 11.62 17.63
CA GLU A 59 2.31 11.93 17.22
C GLU A 59 1.71 10.99 16.13
N MET A 60 2.14 9.72 15.98
CA MET A 60 1.60 8.82 14.95
C MET A 60 0.20 8.28 15.25
N GLU A 61 -0.23 8.35 16.51
CA GLU A 61 -1.49 7.75 16.96
C GLU A 61 -2.73 8.61 16.62
N ASP A 62 -2.54 9.88 16.26
CA ASP A 62 -3.66 10.77 15.91
C ASP A 62 -4.08 10.59 14.44
N LYS A 63 -5.35 10.22 14.20
CA LYS A 63 -5.93 10.05 12.84
C LYS A 63 -5.79 11.28 11.95
N GLY A 64 -5.74 12.50 12.53
CA GLY A 64 -5.45 13.74 11.81
C GLY A 64 -4.04 13.83 11.24
N ASN A 65 -3.09 13.09 11.78
CA ASN A 65 -1.70 13.10 11.36
C ASN A 65 -1.43 12.32 10.07
N ALA A 66 -2.21 11.28 9.76
CA ALA A 66 -2.07 10.53 8.51
C ALA A 66 -2.29 11.43 7.28
N ASP A 67 -3.32 12.30 7.36
CA ASP A 67 -3.63 13.30 6.32
C ASP A 67 -2.52 14.36 6.19
N ARG A 68 -1.94 14.78 7.31
CA ARG A 68 -0.85 15.75 7.35
C ARG A 68 0.45 15.19 6.82
N VAL A 69 0.79 13.93 7.16
CA VAL A 69 1.96 13.22 6.63
C VAL A 69 1.92 13.15 5.10
N GLY A 70 0.76 12.86 4.51
CA GLY A 70 0.59 12.81 3.05
C GLY A 70 0.72 14.18 2.36
N LYS A 71 0.50 15.29 3.09
CA LYS A 71 0.45 16.65 2.52
C LYS A 71 1.65 17.52 2.89
N ASP A 72 2.35 17.23 3.99
CA ASP A 72 3.47 18.02 4.53
C ASP A 72 4.73 17.18 4.68
N LYS A 73 5.59 17.21 3.66
CA LYS A 73 6.86 16.45 3.63
C LYS A 73 7.84 16.85 4.73
N VAL A 74 7.80 18.10 5.17
CA VAL A 74 8.65 18.57 6.29
C VAL A 74 8.19 17.91 7.58
N TYR A 75 6.89 17.96 7.84
CA TYR A 75 6.30 17.29 9.00
C TYR A 75 6.56 15.77 8.97
N ALA A 76 6.34 15.14 7.81
CA ALA A 76 6.62 13.70 7.65
C ALA A 76 8.09 13.37 7.99
N THR A 77 9.05 14.21 7.57
CA THR A 77 10.47 14.04 7.87
C THR A 77 10.76 14.23 9.36
N GLU A 78 10.18 15.22 10.00
CA GLU A 78 10.34 15.47 11.44
C GLU A 78 9.74 14.33 12.27
N LEU A 79 8.57 13.84 11.89
CA LEU A 79 7.90 12.69 12.50
C LEU A 79 8.75 11.41 12.40
N LEU A 80 9.32 11.16 11.22
CA LEU A 80 10.23 10.05 10.97
C LEU A 80 11.41 10.02 11.95
N VAL A 81 12.05 11.15 12.16
CA VAL A 81 13.21 11.23 13.09
C VAL A 81 12.74 11.11 14.53
N SER A 82 11.65 11.77 14.91
CA SER A 82 11.14 11.73 16.28
C SER A 82 10.67 10.33 16.67
N SER A 83 9.97 9.62 15.79
CA SER A 83 9.56 8.22 16.02
C SER A 83 10.76 7.29 16.15
N THR A 84 11.79 7.45 15.29
CA THR A 84 13.02 6.67 15.42
C THR A 84 13.69 6.87 16.77
N LEU A 85 13.77 8.11 17.25
CA LEU A 85 14.38 8.43 18.55
C LEU A 85 13.55 7.92 19.72
N ALA A 86 12.22 8.03 19.64
CA ALA A 86 11.31 7.55 20.68
C ALA A 86 11.37 6.02 20.84
N LEU A 87 11.45 5.29 19.71
CA LEU A 87 11.51 3.83 19.68
C LEU A 87 12.92 3.24 19.84
N ASP A 88 13.97 4.07 19.94
CA ASP A 88 15.39 3.63 19.93
C ASP A 88 15.71 2.62 21.02
N GLU A 89 15.33 2.90 22.25
CA GLU A 89 15.67 2.06 23.42
C GLU A 89 14.97 0.69 23.30
N MET A 90 13.67 0.68 23.03
CA MET A 90 12.87 -0.53 22.84
C MET A 90 13.41 -1.36 21.67
N THR A 91 13.60 -0.74 20.52
CA THR A 91 14.09 -1.42 19.31
C THR A 91 15.48 -2.02 19.53
N THR A 92 16.41 -1.26 20.17
CA THR A 92 17.76 -1.74 20.49
C THR A 92 17.72 -2.92 21.47
N SER A 93 16.87 -2.86 22.50
CA SER A 93 16.70 -3.94 23.48
C SER A 93 16.20 -5.22 22.82
N VAL A 94 15.11 -5.13 22.06
CA VAL A 94 14.50 -6.29 21.39
C VAL A 94 15.46 -6.89 20.35
N ILE A 95 16.10 -6.08 19.48
CA ILE A 95 17.09 -6.57 18.52
C ILE A 95 18.26 -7.27 19.22
N GLY A 96 18.73 -6.72 20.34
CA GLY A 96 19.83 -7.33 21.13
C GLY A 96 19.45 -8.70 21.71
N GLU A 97 18.19 -8.88 22.11
CA GLU A 97 17.64 -10.13 22.64
C GLU A 97 17.44 -11.17 21.55
N ILE A 98 16.67 -10.82 20.48
CA ILE A 98 16.27 -11.75 19.42
C ILE A 98 17.43 -12.11 18.49
N LYS A 99 18.37 -11.16 18.26
CA LYS A 99 19.49 -11.27 17.31
C LYS A 99 19.01 -11.72 15.93
N PRO A 100 18.28 -10.87 15.20
CA PRO A 100 17.69 -11.27 13.93
C PRO A 100 18.75 -11.53 12.86
N ASP A 101 18.46 -12.49 11.96
CA ASP A 101 19.28 -12.75 10.79
C ASP A 101 19.12 -11.66 9.72
N VAL A 102 17.93 -11.06 9.63
CA VAL A 102 17.56 -10.01 8.67
C VAL A 102 16.52 -9.06 9.27
N VAL A 103 16.58 -7.80 8.87
CA VAL A 103 15.56 -6.78 9.12
C VAL A 103 14.76 -6.56 7.84
N VAL A 104 13.43 -6.68 7.92
CA VAL A 104 12.50 -6.27 6.87
C VAL A 104 11.78 -5.03 7.36
N SER A 105 11.74 -3.97 6.58
CA SER A 105 11.02 -2.77 6.96
C SER A 105 10.17 -2.23 5.82
N ASP A 106 8.94 -1.87 6.13
CA ASP A 106 8.11 -1.08 5.22
C ASP A 106 8.89 0.15 4.74
N SER A 107 8.74 0.51 3.48
CA SER A 107 9.52 1.55 2.81
C SER A 107 9.37 2.95 3.43
N VAL A 108 8.35 3.16 4.27
CA VAL A 108 8.13 4.39 5.05
C VAL A 108 8.28 4.21 6.56
N ALA A 109 8.49 2.98 7.04
CA ALA A 109 8.84 2.70 8.43
C ALA A 109 10.37 2.85 8.65
N PHE A 110 10.86 4.06 8.48
CA PHE A 110 12.31 4.35 8.44
C PHE A 110 13.07 3.95 9.70
N TRP A 111 12.41 3.84 10.86
CA TRP A 111 13.05 3.38 12.09
C TRP A 111 13.55 1.92 11.96
N GLY A 112 12.91 1.09 11.16
CA GLY A 112 13.39 -0.26 10.88
C GLY A 112 14.68 -0.26 10.03
N LYS A 113 14.73 0.56 8.95
CA LYS A 113 15.94 0.76 8.14
C LYS A 113 17.08 1.30 9.01
N LEU A 114 16.79 2.32 9.80
CA LEU A 114 17.77 2.93 10.70
C LEU A 114 18.27 1.95 11.77
N ALA A 115 17.38 1.11 12.33
CA ALA A 115 17.77 0.05 13.25
C ALA A 115 18.71 -0.97 12.59
N ALA A 116 18.42 -1.39 11.35
CA ALA A 116 19.30 -2.26 10.58
C ALA A 116 20.70 -1.65 10.40
N MET A 117 20.77 -0.38 10.02
CA MET A 117 22.01 0.37 9.85
C MET A 117 22.80 0.48 11.16
N LYS A 118 22.13 0.81 12.29
CA LYS A 118 22.74 0.96 13.62
C LYS A 118 23.35 -0.35 14.12
N HIS A 119 22.68 -1.48 13.86
CA HIS A 119 23.13 -2.79 14.34
C HIS A 119 23.91 -3.61 13.31
N GLY A 120 24.22 -3.06 12.13
CA GLY A 120 24.95 -3.76 11.06
C GLY A 120 24.25 -5.04 10.57
N LEU A 121 22.92 -4.98 10.46
CA LEU A 121 22.09 -6.12 10.07
C LEU A 121 21.75 -6.07 8.58
N PRO A 122 21.64 -7.22 7.90
CA PRO A 122 21.07 -7.29 6.56
C PRO A 122 19.69 -6.65 6.52
N TYR A 123 19.43 -5.86 5.48
CA TYR A 123 18.21 -5.07 5.35
C TYR A 123 17.48 -5.38 4.05
N VAL A 124 16.16 -5.52 4.13
CA VAL A 124 15.25 -5.63 2.99
C VAL A 124 14.13 -4.62 3.14
N SER A 125 13.92 -3.79 2.12
CA SER A 125 12.78 -2.87 2.04
C SER A 125 11.53 -3.62 1.59
N SER A 126 10.40 -3.39 2.25
CA SER A 126 9.08 -3.92 1.90
C SER A 126 8.24 -2.77 1.34
N THR A 127 8.02 -2.75 0.03
CA THR A 127 7.38 -1.63 -0.69
C THR A 127 6.00 -2.04 -1.17
N THR A 128 4.97 -1.56 -0.48
CA THR A 128 3.55 -1.90 -0.73
C THR A 128 2.88 -0.98 -1.74
N THR A 129 3.61 0.03 -2.22
CA THR A 129 3.24 0.93 -3.31
C THR A 129 4.17 0.75 -4.51
N PHE A 130 4.19 1.67 -5.47
CA PHE A 130 5.25 1.67 -6.47
C PHE A 130 6.63 1.93 -5.83
N ALA A 131 7.65 1.28 -6.36
CA ALA A 131 9.02 1.65 -6.08
C ALA A 131 9.35 2.96 -6.82
N PHE A 132 10.02 3.89 -6.12
CA PHE A 132 10.38 5.18 -6.68
C PHE A 132 11.90 5.35 -6.76
N ASN A 133 12.34 5.87 -7.91
CA ASN A 133 13.69 6.35 -8.17
C ASN A 133 13.61 7.66 -8.98
N ARG A 134 14.75 8.22 -9.38
CA ARG A 134 14.80 9.48 -10.16
C ARG A 134 13.99 9.44 -11.47
N TYR A 135 13.74 8.26 -12.04
CA TYR A 135 13.02 8.12 -13.31
C TYR A 135 11.51 7.99 -13.09
N SER A 136 11.10 7.28 -12.02
CA SER A 136 9.70 7.10 -11.67
C SER A 136 9.14 8.23 -10.80
N ALA A 137 9.99 9.09 -10.23
CA ALA A 137 9.57 10.23 -9.40
C ALA A 137 8.58 11.19 -10.12
N LYS A 138 8.60 11.24 -11.46
CA LYS A 138 7.64 12.01 -12.27
C LYS A 138 6.16 11.57 -12.10
N TYR A 139 5.92 10.39 -11.54
CA TYR A 139 4.58 9.92 -11.20
C TYR A 139 4.09 10.51 -9.87
N MET A 140 5.01 10.87 -8.96
CA MET A 140 4.71 11.64 -7.77
C MET A 140 4.80 13.11 -8.13
N GLN A 141 3.68 13.77 -8.32
CA GLN A 141 3.64 15.21 -8.65
C GLN A 141 4.19 16.01 -7.47
N GLU A 142 5.42 16.48 -7.60
CA GLU A 142 6.03 17.37 -6.62
C GLU A 142 5.76 18.83 -7.01
N SER A 143 5.26 19.61 -6.06
CA SER A 143 5.11 21.05 -6.21
C SER A 143 6.47 21.73 -6.04
N ALA A 144 6.77 22.76 -6.85
CA ALA A 144 7.94 23.60 -6.63
C ALA A 144 7.96 24.23 -5.22
N TRP A 145 6.78 24.47 -4.63
CA TRP A 145 6.64 24.94 -3.26
C TRP A 145 7.12 23.93 -2.22
N ASP A 146 6.92 22.62 -2.45
CA ASP A 146 7.40 21.58 -1.53
C ASP A 146 8.91 21.55 -1.47
N ILE A 147 9.58 21.78 -2.61
CA ILE A 147 11.04 21.89 -2.68
C ILE A 147 11.51 23.11 -1.87
N VAL A 148 10.88 24.27 -2.06
CA VAL A 148 11.23 25.50 -1.33
C VAL A 148 11.01 25.31 0.19
N ARG A 149 9.90 24.71 0.60
CA ARG A 149 9.60 24.42 2.02
C ARG A 149 10.62 23.45 2.62
N MET A 150 11.00 22.41 1.87
CA MET A 150 12.00 21.44 2.31
C MET A 150 13.37 22.11 2.49
N LEU A 151 13.82 22.96 1.55
CA LEU A 151 15.05 23.72 1.65
C LEU A 151 15.04 24.67 2.88
N ALA A 152 13.94 25.36 3.12
CA ALA A 152 13.78 26.23 4.29
C ALA A 152 13.80 25.45 5.62
N ALA A 153 13.37 24.18 5.62
CA ALA A 153 13.37 23.31 6.79
C ALA A 153 14.71 22.63 7.05
N MET A 154 15.67 22.65 6.11
CA MET A 154 16.96 21.95 6.22
C MET A 154 17.74 22.23 7.52
N PRO A 155 17.78 23.46 8.07
CA PRO A 155 18.46 23.69 9.36
C PRO A 155 17.86 22.88 10.50
N ARG A 156 16.52 22.77 10.57
CA ARG A 156 15.80 21.96 11.57
C ARG A 156 16.05 20.46 11.36
N ILE A 157 15.94 20.00 10.10
CA ILE A 157 16.20 18.62 9.71
C ILE A 157 17.65 18.23 10.08
N ASN A 158 18.63 19.07 9.79
CA ASN A 158 20.04 18.82 10.15
C ASN A 158 20.26 18.72 11.68
N LYS A 159 19.52 19.49 12.48
CA LYS A 159 19.52 19.36 13.93
C LYS A 159 18.97 17.99 14.38
N GLN A 160 17.92 17.50 13.75
CA GLN A 160 17.36 16.18 14.02
C GLN A 160 18.34 15.07 13.61
N LEU A 161 18.96 15.16 12.42
CA LEU A 161 19.99 14.22 11.98
C LEU A 161 21.19 14.17 12.96
N LYS A 162 21.54 15.30 13.56
CA LYS A 162 22.59 15.34 14.61
C LYS A 162 22.17 14.50 15.81
N ARG A 163 20.91 14.59 16.28
CA ARG A 163 20.39 13.76 17.39
C ARG A 163 20.45 12.26 17.07
N LEU A 164 20.13 11.86 15.82
CA LEU A 164 20.29 10.46 15.39
C LEU A 164 21.76 10.01 15.48
N ARG A 165 22.70 10.83 14.99
CA ARG A 165 24.13 10.50 15.09
C ARG A 165 24.62 10.37 16.53
N GLU A 166 24.16 11.24 17.44
CA GLU A 166 24.46 11.17 18.89
C GLU A 166 23.94 9.87 19.53
N LYS A 167 22.89 9.26 18.96
CA LYS A 167 22.35 7.94 19.35
C LYS A 167 22.99 6.75 18.60
N GLY A 168 24.06 7.01 17.82
CA GLY A 168 24.81 5.96 17.13
C GLY A 168 24.27 5.53 15.76
N TYR A 169 23.31 6.28 15.20
CA TYR A 169 22.83 6.01 13.84
C TYR A 169 23.82 6.53 12.79
N PRO A 170 24.27 5.70 11.82
CA PRO A 170 25.29 6.09 10.84
C PRO A 170 24.70 6.89 9.66
N VAL A 171 23.97 7.97 9.95
CA VAL A 171 23.31 8.83 8.96
C VAL A 171 24.13 10.07 8.66
N LYS A 172 24.39 10.37 7.39
CA LYS A 172 25.11 11.58 6.93
C LYS A 172 24.12 12.64 6.45
N SER A 173 23.07 12.23 5.75
CA SER A 173 22.09 13.11 5.12
C SER A 173 20.65 12.55 5.26
N LEU A 174 19.66 13.37 4.93
CA LEU A 174 18.27 12.90 4.84
C LEU A 174 18.10 11.81 3.78
N LEU A 175 18.87 11.89 2.69
CA LEU A 175 18.78 10.91 1.61
C LEU A 175 19.15 9.49 2.07
N ASP A 176 20.10 9.34 2.99
CA ASP A 176 20.47 8.03 3.55
C ASP A 176 19.27 7.35 4.24
N ILE A 177 18.32 8.16 4.71
CA ILE A 177 17.12 7.68 5.38
C ILE A 177 16.02 7.34 4.35
N VAL A 178 15.63 8.33 3.54
CA VAL A 178 14.41 8.27 2.72
C VAL A 178 14.61 7.58 1.38
N GLN A 179 15.82 7.49 0.87
CA GLN A 179 16.10 6.92 -0.44
C GLN A 179 16.52 5.46 -0.32
N ASN A 180 15.88 4.60 -1.09
CA ASN A 180 16.41 3.28 -1.44
C ASN A 180 17.08 3.43 -2.81
N ASP A 181 18.33 3.02 -2.91
CA ASP A 181 19.08 2.98 -4.17
C ASP A 181 18.94 1.61 -4.84
N ASN A 182 19.56 1.46 -6.01
CA ASN A 182 19.55 0.19 -6.74
C ASN A 182 20.34 -0.95 -6.05
N ASP A 183 21.08 -0.64 -4.97
CA ASP A 183 21.79 -1.63 -4.16
C ASP A 183 20.97 -2.10 -2.95
N THR A 184 19.82 -1.48 -2.70
CA THR A 184 18.91 -1.86 -1.63
C THR A 184 18.08 -3.09 -2.03
N ASN A 185 18.20 -4.18 -1.27
CA ASN A 185 17.33 -5.33 -1.44
C ASN A 185 15.88 -4.93 -1.16
N THR A 186 14.99 -5.15 -2.12
CA THR A 186 13.61 -4.63 -2.04
C THR A 186 12.60 -5.65 -2.54
N ILE A 187 11.57 -5.89 -1.74
CA ILE A 187 10.36 -6.62 -2.14
C ILE A 187 9.31 -5.60 -2.53
N VAL A 188 8.73 -5.73 -3.73
CA VAL A 188 7.68 -4.84 -4.24
C VAL A 188 6.42 -5.66 -4.54
N TYR A 189 5.29 -5.28 -3.92
CA TYR A 189 4.02 -6.01 -4.04
C TYR A 189 3.26 -5.64 -5.31
N THR A 190 3.94 -5.71 -6.45
CA THR A 190 3.37 -5.51 -7.79
C THR A 190 4.20 -6.27 -8.83
N SER A 191 3.77 -6.28 -10.10
CA SER A 191 4.56 -6.85 -11.19
C SER A 191 5.48 -5.82 -11.84
N ARG A 192 6.56 -6.29 -12.51
CA ARG A 192 7.41 -5.40 -13.34
C ARG A 192 6.60 -4.72 -14.44
N TYR A 193 5.57 -5.35 -14.98
CA TYR A 193 4.72 -4.76 -16.01
C TYR A 193 3.87 -3.59 -15.48
N PHE A 194 3.32 -3.70 -14.27
CA PHE A 194 2.53 -2.63 -13.66
C PHE A 194 3.40 -1.53 -13.05
N GLN A 195 4.63 -1.85 -12.60
CA GLN A 195 5.58 -0.87 -12.07
C GLN A 195 6.01 0.14 -13.14
N PRO A 196 5.84 1.47 -12.93
CA PRO A 196 6.39 2.47 -13.85
C PRO A 196 7.92 2.44 -13.90
N CYS A 197 8.49 2.61 -15.10
CA CYS A 197 9.94 2.63 -15.32
C CYS A 197 10.67 1.40 -14.73
N SER A 198 10.05 0.22 -14.79
CA SER A 198 10.57 -0.99 -14.15
C SER A 198 11.96 -1.42 -14.66
N GLU A 199 12.30 -1.06 -15.88
CA GLU A 199 13.61 -1.28 -16.52
C GLU A 199 14.76 -0.51 -15.85
N THR A 200 14.45 0.47 -14.99
CA THR A 200 15.46 1.28 -14.28
C THR A 200 15.82 0.75 -12.90
N PHE A 201 15.13 -0.31 -12.45
CA PHE A 201 15.40 -0.98 -11.18
C PHE A 201 16.30 -2.20 -11.38
N SER A 202 17.26 -2.37 -10.48
CA SER A 202 18.21 -3.50 -10.50
C SER A 202 17.55 -4.84 -10.17
N ASP A 203 18.32 -5.91 -10.24
CA ASP A 203 17.89 -7.27 -9.87
C ASP A 203 17.70 -7.45 -8.35
N ARG A 204 18.07 -6.46 -7.53
CA ARG A 204 17.76 -6.43 -6.09
C ARG A 204 16.30 -6.08 -5.79
N TYR A 205 15.54 -5.65 -6.81
CA TYR A 205 14.11 -5.38 -6.70
C TYR A 205 13.30 -6.58 -7.17
N HIS A 206 12.69 -7.29 -6.22
CA HIS A 206 11.83 -8.44 -6.46
C HIS A 206 10.37 -8.02 -6.54
N PHE A 207 9.81 -8.06 -7.74
CA PHE A 207 8.42 -7.70 -8.05
C PHE A 207 7.55 -8.95 -7.92
N ILE A 208 7.08 -9.21 -6.72
CA ILE A 208 6.43 -10.48 -6.35
C ILE A 208 4.94 -10.58 -6.70
N GLY A 209 4.37 -9.51 -7.27
CA GLY A 209 2.93 -9.43 -7.51
C GLY A 209 2.13 -8.94 -6.28
N PRO A 210 0.84 -8.62 -6.45
CA PRO A 210 0.00 -8.15 -5.35
C PRO A 210 -0.28 -9.27 -4.35
N SER A 211 -0.46 -8.88 -3.09
CA SER A 211 -0.86 -9.82 -2.03
C SER A 211 -2.36 -10.06 -2.09
N MET A 212 -2.76 -11.24 -2.56
CA MET A 212 -4.16 -11.61 -2.70
C MET A 212 -4.63 -12.42 -1.48
N ARG A 213 -5.82 -12.08 -0.97
CA ARG A 213 -6.48 -12.81 0.10
C ARG A 213 -7.42 -13.87 -0.49
N PRO A 214 -7.64 -15.00 0.18
CA PRO A 214 -8.65 -15.97 -0.25
C PRO A 214 -10.06 -15.36 -0.13
N ILE A 215 -10.96 -15.77 -1.01
CA ILE A 215 -12.39 -15.47 -0.90
C ILE A 215 -12.95 -16.22 0.31
N THR A 216 -13.58 -15.49 1.23
CA THR A 216 -14.16 -16.04 2.45
C THR A 216 -15.68 -16.12 2.39
N SER A 217 -16.32 -15.22 1.62
CA SER A 217 -17.77 -15.13 1.47
C SER A 217 -18.11 -14.96 -0.01
N PRO A 218 -18.26 -16.06 -0.78
CA PRO A 218 -18.59 -16.00 -2.20
C PRO A 218 -19.85 -15.19 -2.46
N MET A 219 -19.87 -14.44 -3.57
CA MET A 219 -21.01 -13.63 -3.98
C MET A 219 -21.47 -14.07 -5.37
N GLU A 220 -22.80 -14.08 -5.58
CA GLU A 220 -23.39 -14.49 -6.85
C GLU A 220 -23.62 -13.30 -7.78
N LYS A 221 -23.41 -13.52 -9.05
CA LYS A 221 -23.76 -12.56 -10.09
C LYS A 221 -25.25 -12.71 -10.42
N THR A 222 -26.02 -11.65 -10.16
CA THR A 222 -27.49 -11.64 -10.32
C THR A 222 -27.97 -10.90 -11.57
N SER A 223 -27.06 -10.29 -12.32
CA SER A 223 -27.34 -9.56 -13.56
C SER A 223 -26.22 -9.77 -14.58
N ASP A 224 -26.48 -9.47 -15.85
CA ASP A 224 -25.49 -9.55 -16.94
C ASP A 224 -24.26 -8.66 -16.68
N LYS A 225 -24.43 -7.56 -15.95
CA LYS A 225 -23.39 -6.64 -15.57
C LYS A 225 -23.36 -6.43 -14.06
N THR A 226 -22.18 -6.46 -13.49
CA THR A 226 -21.94 -6.17 -12.07
C THR A 226 -20.95 -5.02 -11.94
N VAL A 227 -21.33 -3.97 -11.24
CA VAL A 227 -20.51 -2.81 -10.94
C VAL A 227 -20.18 -2.80 -9.45
N TYR A 228 -18.90 -2.72 -9.13
CA TYR A 228 -18.43 -2.52 -7.77
C TYR A 228 -18.02 -1.05 -7.55
N ILE A 229 -18.35 -0.49 -6.39
CA ILE A 229 -18.00 0.89 -6.02
C ILE A 229 -17.41 0.88 -4.60
N SER A 230 -16.15 1.31 -4.48
CA SER A 230 -15.52 1.49 -3.17
C SER A 230 -14.46 2.57 -3.22
N MET A 231 -14.62 3.56 -2.34
CA MET A 231 -13.68 4.68 -2.19
C MET A 231 -12.70 4.48 -1.02
N GLY A 232 -12.57 3.24 -0.53
CA GLY A 232 -11.75 2.91 0.64
C GLY A 232 -12.36 3.42 1.95
N THR A 233 -11.56 3.41 3.01
CA THR A 233 -12.01 3.75 4.38
C THR A 233 -11.97 5.25 4.70
N VAL A 234 -11.35 6.07 3.84
CA VAL A 234 -11.03 7.47 4.14
C VAL A 234 -11.98 8.46 3.46
N ASN A 235 -12.57 8.09 2.32
CA ASN A 235 -13.38 9.01 1.54
C ASN A 235 -14.87 8.85 1.82
N GLN A 236 -15.50 9.93 2.33
CA GLN A 236 -16.88 9.99 2.79
C GLN A 236 -17.76 10.90 1.91
N ASN A 237 -17.48 10.98 0.60
CA ASN A 237 -18.25 11.84 -0.29
C ASN A 237 -19.67 11.29 -0.53
N ARG A 238 -20.61 11.68 0.33
CA ARG A 238 -22.03 11.28 0.30
C ARG A 238 -22.72 11.63 -1.02
N GLU A 239 -22.41 12.78 -1.58
CA GLU A 239 -22.96 13.23 -2.87
C GLU A 239 -22.53 12.29 -4.00
N PHE A 240 -21.28 11.88 -4.02
CA PHE A 240 -20.78 10.91 -5.00
C PHE A 240 -21.58 9.58 -4.96
N TYR A 241 -21.78 9.00 -3.78
CA TYR A 241 -22.52 7.74 -3.67
C TYR A 241 -23.99 7.91 -4.07
N ARG A 242 -24.64 9.05 -3.71
CA ARG A 242 -26.00 9.34 -4.13
C ARG A 242 -26.11 9.44 -5.65
N ASN A 243 -25.19 10.13 -6.30
CA ASN A 243 -25.18 10.27 -7.77
C ASN A 243 -24.97 8.90 -8.44
N CYS A 244 -24.10 8.04 -7.87
CA CYS A 244 -23.95 6.67 -8.34
C CYS A 244 -25.27 5.87 -8.23
N ILE A 245 -25.96 5.95 -7.10
CA ILE A 245 -27.24 5.26 -6.88
C ILE A 245 -28.28 5.76 -7.89
N ASN A 246 -28.45 7.07 -8.03
CA ASN A 246 -29.45 7.65 -8.92
C ASN A 246 -29.25 7.23 -10.37
N VAL A 247 -28.02 7.31 -10.87
CA VAL A 247 -27.75 7.03 -12.30
C VAL A 247 -27.73 5.53 -12.61
N LEU A 248 -27.43 4.67 -11.64
CA LEU A 248 -27.35 3.23 -11.85
C LEU A 248 -28.68 2.50 -11.53
N ALA A 249 -29.59 3.10 -10.79
CA ALA A 249 -30.90 2.53 -10.49
C ALA A 249 -31.68 2.06 -11.75
N PRO A 250 -31.77 2.86 -12.83
CA PRO A 250 -32.52 2.45 -14.02
C PRO A 250 -31.80 1.47 -14.95
N THR A 251 -30.52 1.11 -14.68
CA THR A 251 -29.71 0.32 -15.61
C THR A 251 -30.02 -1.17 -15.59
N GLY A 252 -30.60 -1.69 -14.51
CA GLY A 252 -30.75 -3.12 -14.26
C GLY A 252 -29.42 -3.86 -13.99
N TRP A 253 -28.30 -3.16 -13.88
CA TRP A 253 -27.02 -3.73 -13.49
C TRP A 253 -27.02 -4.07 -12.00
N GLN A 254 -26.37 -5.15 -11.62
CA GLN A 254 -26.09 -5.41 -10.21
C GLN A 254 -25.05 -4.40 -9.73
N VAL A 255 -25.38 -3.62 -8.69
CA VAL A 255 -24.50 -2.60 -8.14
C VAL A 255 -24.20 -2.93 -6.68
N ILE A 256 -22.93 -3.09 -6.36
CA ILE A 256 -22.46 -3.39 -5.02
C ILE A 256 -21.59 -2.22 -4.56
N ILE A 257 -21.98 -1.59 -3.45
CA ILE A 257 -21.30 -0.41 -2.89
C ILE A 257 -20.76 -0.77 -1.51
N SER A 258 -19.46 -0.55 -1.29
CA SER A 258 -18.84 -0.62 0.04
C SER A 258 -18.43 0.78 0.49
N MET A 259 -19.07 1.28 1.56
CA MET A 259 -18.94 2.67 2.01
C MET A 259 -18.05 2.85 3.25
N GLY A 260 -17.56 1.76 3.88
CA GLY A 260 -16.88 1.83 5.17
C GLY A 260 -17.87 2.12 6.32
N THR A 261 -17.36 2.66 7.42
CA THR A 261 -18.12 2.87 8.67
C THR A 261 -19.21 3.94 8.60
N ASN A 262 -19.33 4.67 7.49
CA ASN A 262 -20.35 5.72 7.30
C ASN A 262 -21.48 5.24 6.39
N THR A 263 -22.12 4.16 6.75
CA THR A 263 -23.41 3.78 6.19
C THR A 263 -24.49 4.71 6.75
N ASP A 264 -24.53 5.94 6.27
CA ASP A 264 -25.75 6.72 6.31
C ASP A 264 -26.80 5.90 5.55
N HIS A 265 -27.84 5.49 6.27
CA HIS A 265 -28.92 4.71 5.70
C HIS A 265 -29.45 5.41 4.46
N PHE A 266 -29.26 4.79 3.31
CA PHE A 266 -30.03 5.12 2.13
C PHE A 266 -31.35 4.37 2.29
N ASP A 267 -32.41 5.12 2.63
CA ASP A 267 -33.76 4.56 2.67
C ASP A 267 -34.23 4.30 1.23
N ASP A 268 -34.98 3.23 1.00
CA ASP A 268 -35.58 2.87 -0.29
C ASP A 268 -34.59 2.66 -1.45
N LEU A 269 -33.57 1.80 -1.24
CA LEU A 269 -32.66 1.40 -2.31
C LEU A 269 -33.39 0.59 -3.41
N PRO A 270 -33.10 0.85 -4.71
CA PRO A 270 -33.55 0.00 -5.80
C PRO A 270 -33.08 -1.45 -5.63
N GLU A 271 -33.88 -2.41 -6.09
CA GLU A 271 -33.60 -3.87 -5.92
C GLU A 271 -32.24 -4.31 -6.50
N ASN A 272 -31.74 -3.62 -7.51
CA ASN A 272 -30.46 -3.90 -8.15
C ASN A 272 -29.25 -3.27 -7.45
N ILE A 273 -29.45 -2.48 -6.38
CA ILE A 273 -28.38 -1.80 -5.65
C ILE A 273 -28.27 -2.31 -4.22
N GLN A 274 -27.08 -2.75 -3.86
CA GLN A 274 -26.75 -3.25 -2.53
C GLN A 274 -25.65 -2.39 -1.91
N VAL A 275 -25.91 -1.85 -0.71
CA VAL A 275 -24.96 -1.01 0.04
C VAL A 275 -24.54 -1.75 1.30
N TYR A 276 -23.24 -1.81 1.52
CA TYR A 276 -22.62 -2.49 2.66
C TYR A 276 -21.64 -1.58 3.38
N GLU A 277 -21.51 -1.74 4.66
CA GLU A 277 -20.40 -1.19 5.43
C GLU A 277 -19.07 -1.81 4.98
N SER A 278 -19.03 -3.14 4.86
CA SER A 278 -17.87 -3.89 4.41
C SER A 278 -18.29 -5.14 3.68
N VAL A 279 -17.55 -5.52 2.65
CA VAL A 279 -17.74 -6.74 1.87
C VAL A 279 -16.43 -7.52 1.73
N ASP A 280 -16.54 -8.80 1.38
CA ASP A 280 -15.39 -9.54 0.87
C ASP A 280 -15.07 -9.01 -0.55
N GLN A 281 -14.15 -8.02 -0.61
CA GLN A 281 -13.77 -7.36 -1.85
C GLN A 281 -13.30 -8.34 -2.93
N MET A 282 -12.62 -9.44 -2.54
CA MET A 282 -12.18 -10.45 -3.49
C MET A 282 -13.37 -11.17 -4.12
N ALA A 283 -14.41 -11.46 -3.34
CA ALA A 283 -15.62 -12.09 -3.83
C ALA A 283 -16.37 -11.18 -4.83
N VAL A 284 -16.52 -9.90 -4.49
CA VAL A 284 -17.18 -8.93 -5.39
C VAL A 284 -16.38 -8.75 -6.68
N LEU A 285 -15.06 -8.55 -6.58
CA LEU A 285 -14.20 -8.34 -7.75
C LEU A 285 -14.14 -9.57 -8.67
N SER A 286 -14.35 -10.78 -8.12
CA SER A 286 -14.38 -12.01 -8.94
C SER A 286 -15.56 -12.08 -9.91
N ILE A 287 -16.64 -11.31 -9.65
CA ILE A 287 -17.84 -11.25 -10.50
C ILE A 287 -18.06 -9.89 -11.17
N ALA A 288 -17.26 -8.87 -10.82
CA ALA A 288 -17.43 -7.51 -11.31
C ALA A 288 -17.00 -7.34 -12.78
N ASP A 289 -17.75 -6.54 -13.51
CA ASP A 289 -17.42 -6.11 -14.89
C ASP A 289 -16.74 -4.73 -14.89
N ALA A 290 -16.94 -3.89 -13.87
CA ALA A 290 -16.26 -2.62 -13.67
C ALA A 290 -16.12 -2.31 -12.18
N PHE A 291 -15.11 -1.52 -11.83
CA PHE A 291 -14.85 -1.10 -10.45
C PHE A 291 -14.52 0.39 -10.38
N ILE A 292 -15.36 1.17 -9.68
CA ILE A 292 -15.04 2.57 -9.34
C ILE A 292 -14.21 2.57 -8.05
N THR A 293 -13.00 3.11 -8.13
CA THR A 293 -12.03 3.10 -7.03
C THR A 293 -11.32 4.43 -6.86
N HIS A 294 -10.95 4.73 -5.60
CA HIS A 294 -10.06 5.85 -5.27
C HIS A 294 -8.59 5.61 -5.71
N CYS A 295 -8.29 4.48 -6.35
CA CYS A 295 -6.96 4.11 -6.85
C CYS A 295 -5.90 3.89 -5.75
N GLY A 296 -6.29 3.52 -4.52
CA GLY A 296 -5.31 2.98 -3.57
C GLY A 296 -4.64 1.74 -4.16
N MET A 297 -3.32 1.60 -3.97
CA MET A 297 -2.52 0.54 -4.63
C MET A 297 -3.12 -0.85 -4.47
N ASN A 298 -3.56 -1.20 -3.26
CA ASN A 298 -4.15 -2.52 -3.00
C ASN A 298 -5.46 -2.72 -3.77
N SER A 299 -6.41 -1.78 -3.64
CA SER A 299 -7.72 -1.90 -4.30
C SER A 299 -7.60 -1.94 -5.82
N ALA A 300 -6.75 -1.09 -6.40
CA ALA A 300 -6.48 -1.11 -7.84
C ALA A 300 -5.85 -2.43 -8.28
N SER A 301 -4.86 -2.93 -7.53
CA SER A 301 -4.19 -4.20 -7.82
C SER A 301 -5.16 -5.39 -7.67
N GLU A 302 -6.01 -5.39 -6.66
CA GLU A 302 -7.04 -6.42 -6.46
C GLU A 302 -8.05 -6.45 -7.62
N GLY A 303 -8.55 -5.28 -8.05
CA GLY A 303 -9.43 -5.19 -9.22
C GLY A 303 -8.75 -5.68 -10.50
N LEU A 304 -7.54 -5.22 -10.76
CA LEU A 304 -6.77 -5.61 -11.94
C LEU A 304 -6.33 -7.09 -11.90
N TYR A 305 -6.12 -7.68 -10.73
CA TYR A 305 -5.83 -9.12 -10.61
C TYR A 305 -6.96 -9.99 -11.14
N TYR A 306 -8.21 -9.57 -10.94
CA TYR A 306 -9.38 -10.22 -11.53
C TYR A 306 -9.66 -9.77 -12.98
N GLY A 307 -8.82 -8.91 -13.56
CA GLY A 307 -8.98 -8.39 -14.91
C GLY A 307 -10.20 -7.47 -15.02
N VAL A 308 -10.58 -6.79 -13.93
CA VAL A 308 -11.69 -5.82 -13.91
C VAL A 308 -11.16 -4.46 -14.36
N PRO A 309 -11.73 -3.84 -15.41
CA PRO A 309 -11.39 -2.49 -15.79
C PRO A 309 -11.88 -1.46 -14.76
N LEU A 310 -11.09 -0.39 -14.56
CA LEU A 310 -11.29 0.55 -13.48
C LEU A 310 -11.83 1.90 -13.93
N VAL A 311 -12.75 2.47 -13.15
CA VAL A 311 -13.07 3.90 -13.17
C VAL A 311 -12.32 4.58 -12.02
N LEU A 312 -11.47 5.54 -12.35
CA LEU A 312 -10.41 6.05 -11.49
C LEU A 312 -10.79 7.39 -10.88
N PHE A 313 -10.91 7.45 -9.55
CA PHE A 313 -11.22 8.66 -8.81
C PHE A 313 -10.21 8.95 -7.69
N PRO A 314 -8.94 9.24 -8.03
CA PRO A 314 -7.87 9.46 -7.06
C PRO A 314 -8.05 10.75 -6.26
N GLN A 315 -7.65 10.71 -4.97
CA GLN A 315 -7.77 11.81 -4.01
C GLN A 315 -6.41 12.29 -3.48
N THR A 316 -5.35 11.47 -3.62
CA THR A 316 -4.00 11.77 -3.12
C THR A 316 -2.96 11.68 -4.24
N PRO A 317 -1.75 12.26 -4.07
CA PRO A 317 -0.67 12.12 -5.04
C PRO A 317 -0.29 10.67 -5.36
N GLU A 318 -0.26 9.79 -4.36
CA GLU A 318 0.00 8.36 -4.54
C GLU A 318 -1.08 7.68 -5.39
N GLN A 319 -2.35 7.93 -5.07
CA GLN A 319 -3.49 7.43 -5.84
C GLN A 319 -3.48 7.95 -7.28
N ASN A 320 -3.06 9.20 -7.49
CA ASN A 320 -2.88 9.77 -8.82
C ASN A 320 -1.78 9.05 -9.62
N ALA A 321 -0.70 8.62 -8.97
CA ALA A 321 0.36 7.84 -9.63
C ALA A 321 -0.18 6.48 -10.11
N VAL A 322 -0.97 5.79 -9.27
CA VAL A 322 -1.62 4.53 -9.64
C VAL A 322 -2.62 4.74 -10.77
N ALA A 323 -3.50 5.75 -10.67
CA ALA A 323 -4.48 6.08 -11.69
C ALA A 323 -3.81 6.36 -13.05
N LYS A 324 -2.76 7.17 -13.07
CA LYS A 324 -1.99 7.45 -14.28
C LYS A 324 -1.43 6.18 -14.91
N ARG A 325 -0.91 5.26 -14.09
CA ARG A 325 -0.38 4.00 -14.61
C ARG A 325 -1.47 3.11 -15.20
N VAL A 326 -2.64 3.05 -14.58
CA VAL A 326 -3.80 2.31 -15.10
C VAL A 326 -4.26 2.88 -16.45
N GLU A 327 -4.33 4.22 -16.58
CA GLU A 327 -4.64 4.90 -17.84
C GLU A 327 -3.61 4.58 -18.94
N GLU A 328 -2.30 4.66 -18.63
CA GLU A 328 -1.22 4.33 -19.57
C GLU A 328 -1.30 2.89 -20.11
N LEU A 329 -1.81 1.96 -19.30
CA LEU A 329 -1.96 0.55 -19.68
C LEU A 329 -3.32 0.25 -20.35
N GLY A 330 -4.17 1.26 -20.52
CA GLY A 330 -5.51 1.10 -21.08
C GLY A 330 -6.41 0.18 -20.24
N ALA A 331 -6.20 0.15 -18.92
CA ALA A 331 -6.94 -0.71 -18.00
C ALA A 331 -8.05 0.03 -17.22
N GLY A 332 -8.29 1.30 -17.56
CA GLY A 332 -9.33 2.12 -16.94
C GLY A 332 -9.35 3.54 -17.47
N VAL A 333 -10.36 4.29 -17.04
CA VAL A 333 -10.56 5.71 -17.39
C VAL A 333 -10.72 6.54 -16.12
N ARG A 334 -10.26 7.79 -16.17
CA ARG A 334 -10.43 8.74 -15.07
C ARG A 334 -11.85 9.31 -15.07
N LEU A 335 -12.48 9.32 -13.88
CA LEU A 335 -13.74 10.01 -13.66
C LEU A 335 -13.48 11.53 -13.73
N LYS A 336 -14.23 12.23 -14.59
CA LYS A 336 -14.05 13.68 -14.82
C LYS A 336 -14.64 14.51 -13.69
N SER A 337 -15.85 14.15 -13.25
CA SER A 337 -16.53 14.74 -12.11
C SER A 337 -17.43 13.72 -11.42
N ILE A 338 -18.03 14.09 -10.29
CA ILE A 338 -18.98 13.23 -9.55
C ILE A 338 -20.41 13.31 -10.10
N SER A 339 -20.66 14.00 -11.23
CA SER A 339 -21.99 14.10 -11.81
C SER A 339 -22.52 12.73 -12.26
N GLU A 340 -23.83 12.58 -12.26
CA GLU A 340 -24.51 11.36 -12.71
C GLU A 340 -24.11 10.99 -14.15
N GLU A 341 -24.01 11.99 -15.04
CA GLU A 341 -23.59 11.83 -16.43
C GLU A 341 -22.16 11.28 -16.54
N ASP A 342 -21.18 11.91 -15.87
CA ASP A 342 -19.78 11.48 -15.93
C ASP A 342 -19.58 10.10 -15.31
N VAL A 343 -20.32 9.75 -14.25
CA VAL A 343 -20.28 8.43 -13.62
C VAL A 343 -20.81 7.36 -14.59
N TYR A 344 -21.96 7.61 -15.20
CA TYR A 344 -22.53 6.66 -16.17
C TYR A 344 -21.63 6.49 -17.39
N ASP A 345 -21.19 7.59 -17.99
CA ASP A 345 -20.34 7.58 -19.18
C ASP A 345 -19.02 6.84 -18.94
N ALA A 346 -18.38 7.06 -17.79
CA ALA A 346 -17.14 6.36 -17.43
C ALA A 346 -17.35 4.85 -17.29
N LEU A 347 -18.41 4.44 -16.59
CA LEU A 347 -18.77 3.02 -16.45
C LEU A 347 -19.14 2.39 -17.79
N ASN A 348 -20.01 3.06 -18.57
CA ASN A 348 -20.42 2.60 -19.89
C ASN A 348 -19.21 2.42 -20.83
N THR A 349 -18.24 3.34 -20.76
CA THR A 349 -16.99 3.27 -21.52
C THR A 349 -16.19 2.02 -21.15
N VAL A 350 -15.87 1.80 -19.87
CA VAL A 350 -15.00 0.67 -19.46
C VAL A 350 -15.68 -0.69 -19.63
N ILE A 351 -17.02 -0.74 -19.57
CA ILE A 351 -17.81 -1.99 -19.73
C ILE A 351 -17.92 -2.38 -21.19
N ASN A 352 -18.15 -1.41 -22.10
CA ASN A 352 -18.52 -1.70 -23.49
C ASN A 352 -17.37 -1.55 -24.49
N GLU A 353 -16.28 -0.86 -24.15
CA GLU A 353 -15.11 -0.78 -25.00
C GLU A 353 -14.11 -1.91 -24.67
N PRO A 354 -13.91 -2.90 -25.56
CA PRO A 354 -13.12 -4.12 -25.28
C PRO A 354 -11.67 -3.85 -24.89
N GLN A 355 -11.13 -2.70 -25.28
CA GLN A 355 -9.74 -2.32 -25.00
C GLN A 355 -9.45 -2.26 -23.51
N TYR A 356 -10.39 -1.79 -22.67
CA TYR A 356 -10.18 -1.66 -21.23
C TYR A 356 -10.16 -3.04 -20.54
N LYS A 357 -11.03 -3.94 -20.95
CA LYS A 357 -11.00 -5.33 -20.49
C LYS A 357 -9.70 -6.04 -20.91
N ALA A 358 -9.25 -5.78 -22.15
CA ALA A 358 -7.99 -6.34 -22.65
C ALA A 358 -6.78 -5.75 -21.90
N GLY A 359 -6.79 -4.44 -21.61
CA GLY A 359 -5.74 -3.78 -20.81
C GLY A 359 -5.68 -4.34 -19.39
N ALA A 360 -6.83 -4.43 -18.70
CA ALA A 360 -6.93 -5.04 -17.37
C ALA A 360 -6.50 -6.52 -17.38
N GLY A 361 -6.84 -7.27 -18.43
CA GLY A 361 -6.41 -8.65 -18.64
C GLY A 361 -4.89 -8.81 -18.69
N LYS A 362 -4.19 -7.95 -19.45
CA LYS A 362 -2.72 -7.97 -19.52
C LYS A 362 -2.07 -7.70 -18.14
N VAL A 363 -2.63 -6.79 -17.35
CA VAL A 363 -2.15 -6.54 -15.99
C VAL A 363 -2.41 -7.76 -15.11
N SER A 364 -3.60 -8.36 -15.19
CA SER A 364 -3.95 -9.60 -14.49
C SER A 364 -2.96 -10.72 -14.77
N ASP A 365 -2.66 -10.97 -16.05
CA ASP A 365 -1.70 -12.00 -16.46
C ASP A 365 -0.31 -11.73 -15.88
N SER A 366 0.12 -10.47 -15.89
CA SER A 366 1.41 -10.07 -15.32
C SER A 366 1.48 -10.29 -13.80
N PHE A 367 0.39 -10.03 -13.08
CA PHE A 367 0.29 -10.27 -11.64
C PHE A 367 0.32 -11.77 -11.31
N LYS A 368 -0.43 -12.57 -12.06
CA LYS A 368 -0.52 -14.02 -11.88
C LYS A 368 0.77 -14.77 -12.27
N SER A 369 1.62 -14.15 -13.09
CA SER A 369 2.92 -14.71 -13.47
C SER A 369 4.04 -14.42 -12.46
N CYS A 370 3.81 -13.60 -11.43
CA CYS A 370 4.78 -13.33 -10.38
C CYS A 370 4.93 -14.53 -9.43
N GLY A 371 6.12 -14.68 -8.83
CA GLY A 371 6.42 -15.78 -7.91
C GLY A 371 5.77 -15.66 -6.52
N GLY A 372 5.13 -14.53 -6.21
CA GLY A 372 4.35 -14.32 -4.99
C GLY A 372 5.19 -14.40 -3.71
N THR A 373 4.54 -14.87 -2.64
CA THR A 373 5.17 -15.02 -1.32
C THR A 373 6.24 -16.10 -1.29
N ALA A 374 6.20 -17.07 -2.21
CA ALA A 374 7.21 -18.12 -2.32
C ALA A 374 8.55 -17.54 -2.80
N GLU A 375 8.56 -16.73 -3.86
CA GLU A 375 9.75 -16.01 -4.35
C GLU A 375 10.32 -15.08 -3.27
N ALA A 376 9.46 -14.31 -2.60
CA ALA A 376 9.88 -13.40 -1.52
C ALA A 376 10.52 -14.17 -0.34
N LYS A 377 9.99 -15.34 0.02
CA LYS A 377 10.56 -16.20 1.05
C LYS A 377 11.98 -16.66 0.67
N GLU A 378 12.15 -17.21 -0.53
CA GLU A 378 13.45 -17.66 -1.04
C GLU A 378 14.46 -16.52 -1.06
N PHE A 379 14.05 -15.32 -1.49
CA PHE A 379 14.90 -14.15 -1.49
C PHE A 379 15.36 -13.76 -0.07
N LEU A 380 14.45 -13.74 0.91
CA LEU A 380 14.80 -13.46 2.31
C LEU A 380 15.74 -14.52 2.90
N GLU A 381 15.55 -15.80 2.57
CA GLU A 381 16.43 -16.89 2.97
C GLU A 381 17.85 -16.71 2.41
N GLN A 382 17.99 -16.29 1.15
CA GLN A 382 19.28 -16.00 0.52
C GLN A 382 20.00 -14.84 1.21
N ILE A 383 19.30 -13.73 1.50
CA ILE A 383 19.86 -12.57 2.20
C ILE A 383 20.34 -12.95 3.61
N ALA A 384 19.55 -13.73 4.36
CA ALA A 384 19.92 -14.18 5.69
C ALA A 384 21.11 -15.15 5.69
N ALA A 385 21.28 -15.96 4.63
CA ALA A 385 22.38 -16.92 4.48
C ALA A 385 23.72 -16.22 4.17
N GLN A 386 23.73 -15.13 3.40
CA GLN A 386 24.93 -14.36 3.06
C GLN A 386 25.67 -13.88 4.30
N LYS A 387 24.96 -13.46 5.36
CA LYS A 387 25.55 -13.03 6.63
C LYS A 387 26.27 -14.16 7.39
N LYS A 388 25.86 -15.42 7.21
CA LYS A 388 26.44 -16.55 7.95
C LYS A 388 27.74 -17.08 7.30
N GLY A 389 28.05 -16.61 6.09
CA GLY A 389 29.24 -16.99 5.33
C GLY A 389 30.39 -15.97 5.41
N GLU A 390 30.13 -14.78 5.97
CA GLU A 390 31.11 -13.75 6.35
C GLU A 390 31.50 -13.89 7.83
#